data_bed8875aeed151bc6cf692c1c6aab6bc
#
_entry.id   bed8875aeed151bc6cf692c1c6aab6bc
#
_cell.length_a   1.000
_cell.length_b   1.000
_cell.length_c   1.000
_cell.angle_alpha   90.00
_cell.angle_beta   90.00
_cell.angle_gamma   90.00
#
_symmetry.space_group_name_H-M   'P 1'
#
loop_
_entity.id
_entity.type
_entity.pdbx_description
1 polymer ?
#
loop_
_entity_poly.entity_id
_entity_poly.type
_entity_poly.pdbx_seq_one_letter_code
_entity_poly.pdbx_strand_id
1 'polypeptide(L)'
;MSFRVVCMTIARSAMGASRTLPIAIAALIASSSDVALAQTPSRAASAAALARAGEAVVTIVAYREGSSDVTSGTGVRVTDGRIVTALRHLRGASRAEVFNAAGDLLATVTTLDQAEVKLDLAILPKSGEAGASITLARRSAALTQKVNVLGPKKGTTRSVVERTVTHVEPDDNGRPLLRLGAAISGGAIGSPVVNARSELVAIALGSIPGREDGDIAVDVSAVRELLARAAVRLGFPSRDGTIAAARAPAADPRTATGAAVKPAEAGARRTTASIFPERYGNPISADTVGSFSVELFGCAKIESRQRIYCYLRVANLAGSRTLTIAGGDLADSTTRKLREADNLVQGDSSQRVAGWRNKATVPLRELESARIALEFIPPAREADAVRLILDISGERTLMLGPFVLQRAP
;
A
#
# COMPACT_ATOMS: atom_id res chain seq x y z
N MET A 1 60.65 29.06 -1.56
CA MET A 1 61.41 28.92 -0.32
C MET A 1 61.69 27.46 -0.08
N SER A 2 62.97 27.11 -0.27
CA SER A 2 63.53 25.73 -0.18
C SER A 2 63.88 25.38 1.25
N PHE A 3 63.63 24.13 1.66
CA PHE A 3 64.37 23.47 2.75
C PHE A 3 64.56 22.00 2.40
N ARG A 4 65.64 21.70 2.13
CA ARG A 4 66.92 20.97 2.31
C ARG A 4 66.73 19.67 3.11
N VAL A 5 67.08 18.62 2.38
CA VAL A 5 67.47 17.27 2.81
C VAL A 5 68.73 17.32 3.64
N VAL A 6 68.76 16.62 4.76
CA VAL A 6 70.01 16.27 5.45
C VAL A 6 70.13 14.74 5.51
N CYS A 7 71.11 14.27 4.73
CA CYS A 7 71.69 12.95 4.78
C CYS A 7 72.74 12.91 5.84
N MET A 8 72.73 11.95 6.75
CA MET A 8 73.84 11.73 7.67
C MET A 8 74.27 10.26 7.62
N THR A 9 75.39 10.05 6.95
CA THR A 9 76.12 8.81 6.84
C THR A 9 77.15 8.76 7.99
N ILE A 10 77.24 7.66 8.77
CA ILE A 10 78.39 7.38 9.59
C ILE A 10 78.77 5.89 9.48
N ALA A 11 80.05 5.71 9.33
CA ALA A 11 80.82 4.57 8.86
C ALA A 11 81.04 3.43 9.88
N ARG A 12 81.41 2.33 9.29
CA ARG A 12 82.05 1.08 9.73
C ARG A 12 83.03 1.20 10.86
N SER A 13 83.04 0.12 11.72
CA SER A 13 84.29 -0.63 12.07
C SER A 13 83.93 -1.94 12.73
N ALA A 14 84.60 -2.83 12.49
CA ALA A 14 85.00 -4.18 12.33
C ALA A 14 85.32 -4.98 13.64
N MET A 15 85.22 -6.29 13.46
CA MET A 15 85.95 -7.39 14.11
C MET A 15 85.53 -7.87 15.52
N GLY A 16 85.15 -9.16 15.54
CA GLY A 16 85.66 -10.05 16.58
C GLY A 16 84.71 -11.13 17.12
N ALA A 17 85.08 -12.40 16.74
CA ALA A 17 84.94 -13.63 17.50
C ALA A 17 83.64 -14.36 17.70
N SER A 18 83.61 -15.52 17.08
CA SER A 18 82.79 -16.73 17.28
C SER A 18 82.43 -17.07 18.70
N ARG A 19 81.13 -17.39 18.90
CA ARG A 19 80.64 -18.41 19.81
C ARG A 19 79.29 -18.92 19.35
N THR A 20 79.27 -20.20 18.99
CA THR A 20 78.06 -20.95 18.62
C THR A 20 77.18 -21.16 19.84
N LEU A 21 75.96 -20.68 19.81
CA LEU A 21 74.84 -21.13 20.64
C LEU A 21 73.68 -21.55 19.74
N PRO A 22 72.96 -22.64 20.04
CA PRO A 22 71.84 -23.08 19.24
C PRO A 22 70.65 -22.16 19.49
N ILE A 23 70.15 -21.53 18.42
CA ILE A 23 68.96 -20.75 18.43
C ILE A 23 67.77 -21.71 18.34
N ALA A 24 67.03 -21.83 19.45
CA ALA A 24 65.67 -22.39 19.42
C ALA A 24 64.75 -21.44 18.64
N ILE A 25 64.34 -21.89 17.49
CA ILE A 25 63.29 -21.17 16.69
C ILE A 25 61.96 -21.39 17.39
N ALA A 26 61.57 -20.44 18.21
CA ALA A 26 60.17 -20.30 18.65
C ALA A 26 59.33 -19.82 17.46
N ALA A 27 58.61 -20.76 16.85
CA ALA A 27 57.59 -20.40 15.85
C ALA A 27 56.47 -19.59 16.52
N LEU A 28 56.50 -18.26 16.35
CA LEU A 28 55.37 -17.40 16.63
C LEU A 28 54.28 -17.72 15.61
N ILE A 29 53.28 -18.49 16.02
CA ILE A 29 52.03 -18.62 15.29
C ILE A 29 51.33 -17.26 15.37
N ALA A 30 51.48 -16.47 14.33
CA ALA A 30 50.66 -15.29 14.12
C ALA A 30 49.21 -15.76 13.90
N SER A 31 48.41 -15.68 14.96
CA SER A 31 46.95 -15.80 14.84
C SER A 31 46.44 -14.61 14.00
N SER A 32 46.33 -14.81 12.70
CA SER A 32 45.61 -13.90 11.83
C SER A 32 44.14 -13.92 12.26
N SER A 33 43.78 -12.97 13.12
CA SER A 33 42.38 -12.66 13.37
C SER A 33 41.80 -12.13 12.05
N ASP A 34 41.08 -12.99 11.34
CA ASP A 34 40.24 -12.58 10.23
C ASP A 34 39.19 -11.58 10.76
N VAL A 35 39.55 -10.32 10.74
CA VAL A 35 38.58 -9.24 10.83
C VAL A 35 37.73 -9.33 9.57
N ALA A 36 36.61 -10.04 9.67
CA ALA A 36 35.59 -10.05 8.62
C ALA A 36 35.14 -8.62 8.40
N LEU A 37 35.76 -7.94 7.44
CA LEU A 37 35.31 -6.67 6.93
C LEU A 37 33.85 -6.88 6.44
N ALA A 38 32.90 -6.38 7.18
CA ALA A 38 31.49 -6.37 6.78
C ALA A 38 31.40 -5.64 5.43
N GLN A 39 31.33 -6.40 4.35
CA GLN A 39 31.24 -5.87 3.00
C GLN A 39 29.95 -5.06 2.88
N THR A 40 30.05 -3.78 2.57
CA THR A 40 28.91 -2.95 2.22
C THR A 40 28.23 -3.58 0.99
N PRO A 41 26.93 -3.93 1.07
CA PRO A 41 26.28 -4.56 -0.07
C PRO A 41 26.36 -3.67 -1.30
N SER A 42 26.58 -4.27 -2.47
CA SER A 42 26.60 -3.52 -3.73
C SER A 42 25.24 -2.85 -3.95
N ARG A 43 25.21 -1.75 -4.73
CA ARG A 43 23.97 -1.03 -5.07
C ARG A 43 22.92 -1.96 -5.70
N ALA A 44 23.36 -2.92 -6.51
CA ALA A 44 22.45 -3.92 -7.11
C ALA A 44 21.88 -4.88 -6.06
N ALA A 45 22.69 -5.35 -5.11
CA ALA A 45 22.23 -6.21 -4.01
C ALA A 45 21.21 -5.48 -3.11
N SER A 46 21.46 -4.19 -2.84
CA SER A 46 20.51 -3.34 -2.09
C SER A 46 19.19 -3.16 -2.82
N ALA A 47 19.21 -2.91 -4.14
CA ALA A 47 17.99 -2.77 -4.95
C ALA A 47 17.18 -4.08 -4.99
N ALA A 48 17.83 -5.24 -5.14
CA ALA A 48 17.17 -6.54 -5.11
C ALA A 48 16.56 -6.86 -3.73
N ALA A 49 17.22 -6.47 -2.64
CA ALA A 49 16.69 -6.61 -1.29
C ALA A 49 15.46 -5.72 -1.05
N LEU A 50 15.50 -4.47 -1.53
CA LEU A 50 14.36 -3.55 -1.49
C LEU A 50 13.18 -4.06 -2.31
N ALA A 51 13.41 -4.61 -3.48
CA ALA A 51 12.37 -5.21 -4.32
C ALA A 51 11.68 -6.38 -3.58
N ARG A 52 12.47 -7.28 -2.97
CA ARG A 52 11.92 -8.38 -2.16
C ARG A 52 11.13 -7.90 -0.94
N ALA A 53 11.62 -6.91 -0.21
CA ALA A 53 10.88 -6.29 0.90
C ALA A 53 9.58 -5.67 0.41
N GLY A 54 9.60 -5.11 -0.78
CA GLY A 54 8.41 -4.58 -1.44
C GLY A 54 7.32 -5.62 -1.64
N GLU A 55 7.64 -6.87 -1.96
CA GLU A 55 6.62 -7.92 -2.13
C GLU A 55 5.88 -8.27 -0.82
N ALA A 56 6.42 -7.89 0.34
CA ALA A 56 5.74 -8.02 1.63
C ALA A 56 4.71 -6.91 1.89
N VAL A 57 4.69 -5.86 1.07
CA VAL A 57 3.69 -4.77 1.19
C VAL A 57 2.37 -5.24 0.63
N VAL A 58 1.32 -5.09 1.42
CA VAL A 58 -0.04 -5.51 1.09
C VAL A 58 -0.96 -4.29 0.95
N THR A 59 -1.99 -4.44 0.13
CA THR A 59 -3.10 -3.49 0.06
C THR A 59 -4.25 -4.02 0.91
N ILE A 60 -4.83 -3.16 1.71
CA ILE A 60 -5.97 -3.49 2.58
C ILE A 60 -7.16 -2.70 2.09
N VAL A 61 -8.25 -3.40 1.80
CA VAL A 61 -9.53 -2.80 1.40
C VAL A 61 -10.54 -3.11 2.47
N ALA A 62 -10.97 -2.08 3.21
CA ALA A 62 -11.91 -2.22 4.30
C ALA A 62 -13.31 -1.80 3.86
N TYR A 63 -14.30 -2.64 4.15
CA TYR A 63 -15.70 -2.52 3.76
C TYR A 63 -16.56 -2.18 4.97
N ARG A 64 -17.46 -1.21 4.81
CA ARG A 64 -18.41 -0.82 5.84
C ARG A 64 -19.75 -1.49 5.61
N GLU A 65 -20.39 -1.94 6.68
CA GLU A 65 -21.72 -2.54 6.60
C GLU A 65 -22.75 -1.48 6.17
N GLY A 66 -23.63 -1.86 5.24
CA GLY A 66 -24.67 -0.97 4.72
C GLY A 66 -24.20 0.23 3.92
N SER A 67 -22.91 0.27 3.53
CA SER A 67 -22.32 1.33 2.71
C SER A 67 -21.58 0.74 1.51
N SER A 68 -21.65 1.44 0.38
CA SER A 68 -20.78 1.16 -0.76
C SER A 68 -19.36 1.70 -0.58
N ASP A 69 -19.13 2.48 0.48
CA ASP A 69 -17.82 3.09 0.73
C ASP A 69 -16.81 2.05 1.17
N VAL A 70 -15.66 2.12 0.55
CA VAL A 70 -14.49 1.33 0.92
C VAL A 70 -13.34 2.25 1.28
N THR A 71 -12.57 1.85 2.28
CA THR A 71 -11.31 2.53 2.62
C THR A 71 -10.17 1.65 2.14
N SER A 72 -9.26 2.23 1.37
CA SER A 72 -8.04 1.53 0.95
C SER A 72 -6.86 2.03 1.77
N GLY A 73 -6.01 1.11 2.20
CA GLY A 73 -4.82 1.39 2.98
C GLY A 73 -3.67 0.46 2.62
N THR A 74 -2.52 0.75 3.18
CA THR A 74 -1.33 -0.07 3.02
C THR A 74 -1.03 -0.79 4.32
N GLY A 75 -0.47 -1.99 4.22
CA GLY A 75 0.07 -2.75 5.33
C GLY A 75 1.33 -3.48 4.93
N VAL A 76 1.94 -4.17 5.87
CA VAL A 76 3.11 -5.00 5.63
C VAL A 76 2.97 -6.34 6.33
N ARG A 77 3.26 -7.41 5.61
CA ARG A 77 3.33 -8.76 6.16
C ARG A 77 4.69 -8.97 6.82
N VAL A 78 4.68 -9.31 8.09
CA VAL A 78 5.90 -9.59 8.87
C VAL A 78 6.20 -11.09 8.92
N THR A 79 7.37 -11.45 9.41
CA THR A 79 7.94 -12.81 9.31
C THR A 79 7.04 -13.92 9.89
N ASP A 80 6.18 -13.62 10.87
CA ASP A 80 5.25 -14.59 11.45
C ASP A 80 3.94 -14.73 10.64
N GLY A 81 3.81 -14.02 9.53
CA GLY A 81 2.65 -14.04 8.64
C GLY A 81 1.52 -13.09 9.02
N ARG A 82 1.62 -12.40 10.17
CA ARG A 82 0.68 -11.33 10.56
C ARG A 82 0.93 -10.06 9.74
N ILE A 83 -0.05 -9.20 9.70
CA ILE A 83 0.01 -7.95 8.92
C ILE A 83 -0.07 -6.77 9.87
N VAL A 84 0.84 -5.84 9.72
CA VAL A 84 0.87 -4.55 10.44
C VAL A 84 0.32 -3.48 9.52
N THR A 85 -0.60 -2.64 10.03
CA THR A 85 -1.21 -1.55 9.27
C THR A 85 -1.63 -0.40 10.18
N ALA A 86 -2.09 0.71 9.57
CA ALA A 86 -2.72 1.79 10.31
C ALA A 86 -4.14 1.41 10.74
N LEU A 87 -4.47 1.59 12.03
CA LEU A 87 -5.77 1.26 12.62
C LEU A 87 -6.91 2.06 11.97
N ARG A 88 -6.63 3.32 11.57
CA ARG A 88 -7.62 4.21 10.93
C ARG A 88 -8.20 3.65 9.64
N HIS A 89 -7.47 2.79 8.92
CA HIS A 89 -7.99 2.16 7.70
C HIS A 89 -9.17 1.22 7.97
N LEU A 90 -9.29 0.74 9.19
CA LEU A 90 -10.28 -0.26 9.61
C LEU A 90 -11.46 0.35 10.38
N ARG A 91 -11.46 1.68 10.61
CA ARG A 91 -12.54 2.35 11.35
C ARG A 91 -13.89 2.23 10.65
N GLY A 92 -14.87 1.73 11.37
CA GLY A 92 -16.22 1.52 10.87
C GLY A 92 -16.34 0.39 9.85
N ALA A 93 -15.29 -0.39 9.65
CA ALA A 93 -15.34 -1.53 8.75
C ALA A 93 -16.04 -2.74 9.45
N SER A 94 -16.76 -3.53 8.64
CA SER A 94 -17.29 -4.83 9.06
C SER A 94 -16.38 -5.99 8.63
N ARG A 95 -15.64 -5.79 7.54
CA ARG A 95 -14.63 -6.73 7.04
C ARG A 95 -13.53 -5.98 6.30
N ALA A 96 -12.37 -6.59 6.17
CA ALA A 96 -11.30 -6.11 5.30
C ALA A 96 -10.74 -7.25 4.45
N GLU A 97 -10.38 -6.94 3.23
CA GLU A 97 -9.71 -7.83 2.30
C GLU A 97 -8.25 -7.39 2.16
N VAL A 98 -7.35 -8.35 2.20
CA VAL A 98 -5.91 -8.13 2.11
C VAL A 98 -5.40 -8.71 0.81
N PHE A 99 -4.74 -7.88 0.02
CA PHE A 99 -4.18 -8.26 -1.28
C PHE A 99 -2.67 -8.18 -1.26
N ASN A 100 -2.01 -9.12 -1.93
CA ASN A 100 -0.56 -9.11 -2.12
C ASN A 100 -0.13 -8.03 -3.15
N ALA A 101 1.17 -7.95 -3.39
CA ALA A 101 1.74 -7.03 -4.38
C ALA A 101 1.35 -7.34 -5.83
N ALA A 102 0.92 -8.56 -6.12
CA ALA A 102 0.40 -8.96 -7.44
C ALA A 102 -1.09 -8.62 -7.61
N GLY A 103 -1.78 -8.35 -6.50
CA GLY A 103 -3.21 -8.08 -6.48
C GLY A 103 -4.06 -9.30 -6.16
N ASP A 104 -3.45 -10.42 -5.76
CA ASP A 104 -4.19 -11.61 -5.35
C ASP A 104 -4.71 -11.44 -3.92
N LEU A 105 -5.92 -11.93 -3.67
CA LEU A 105 -6.52 -11.93 -2.35
C LEU A 105 -5.78 -12.93 -1.44
N LEU A 106 -5.15 -12.44 -0.38
CA LEU A 106 -4.48 -13.24 0.63
C LEU A 106 -5.42 -13.69 1.74
N ALA A 107 -6.29 -12.79 2.19
CA ALA A 107 -7.21 -13.06 3.29
C ALA A 107 -8.39 -12.10 3.30
N THR A 108 -9.52 -12.58 3.79
CA THR A 108 -10.64 -11.75 4.26
C THR A 108 -10.68 -11.83 5.78
N VAL A 109 -10.58 -10.69 6.45
CA VAL A 109 -10.53 -10.60 7.91
C VAL A 109 -11.67 -9.76 8.44
N THR A 110 -12.19 -10.14 9.61
CA THR A 110 -13.27 -9.43 10.32
C THR A 110 -12.85 -9.03 11.73
N THR A 111 -11.62 -9.38 12.12
CA THR A 111 -11.09 -9.15 13.47
C THR A 111 -9.65 -8.69 13.39
N LEU A 112 -9.16 -8.12 14.49
CA LEU A 112 -7.77 -7.80 14.75
C LEU A 112 -7.18 -8.79 15.75
N ASP A 113 -5.89 -9.08 15.66
CA ASP A 113 -5.15 -9.76 16.71
C ASP A 113 -4.77 -8.80 17.83
N GLN A 114 -4.41 -7.57 17.48
CA GLN A 114 -4.00 -6.51 18.39
C GLN A 114 -4.29 -5.14 17.80
N ALA A 115 -4.46 -4.13 18.67
CA ALA A 115 -4.54 -2.73 18.28
C ALA A 115 -3.90 -1.84 19.35
N GLU A 116 -3.31 -0.74 18.91
CA GLU A 116 -2.80 0.34 19.75
C GLU A 116 -3.37 1.68 19.25
N VAL A 117 -4.44 2.12 19.91
CA VAL A 117 -5.23 3.28 19.48
C VAL A 117 -4.41 4.58 19.48
N LYS A 118 -3.58 4.77 20.52
CA LYS A 118 -2.75 5.99 20.64
C LYS A 118 -1.69 6.10 19.54
N LEU A 119 -1.22 4.99 19.02
CA LEU A 119 -0.25 4.94 17.92
C LEU A 119 -0.89 4.68 16.57
N ASP A 120 -2.21 4.56 16.51
CA ASP A 120 -2.93 4.22 15.27
C ASP A 120 -2.40 2.95 14.57
N LEU A 121 -1.98 1.94 15.35
CA LEU A 121 -1.48 0.67 14.83
C LEU A 121 -2.49 -0.45 15.01
N ALA A 122 -2.55 -1.35 14.03
CA ALA A 122 -3.31 -2.59 14.06
C ALA A 122 -2.47 -3.77 13.58
N ILE A 123 -2.69 -4.92 14.21
CA ILE A 123 -2.18 -6.21 13.76
C ILE A 123 -3.37 -7.05 13.29
N LEU A 124 -3.36 -7.39 12.01
CA LEU A 124 -4.32 -8.34 11.45
C LEU A 124 -3.83 -9.78 11.64
N PRO A 125 -4.75 -10.74 11.69
CA PRO A 125 -4.43 -12.16 11.76
C PRO A 125 -3.52 -12.61 10.62
N LYS A 126 -2.87 -13.76 10.78
CA LYS A 126 -2.05 -14.38 9.75
C LYS A 126 -2.84 -14.56 8.46
N SER A 127 -2.24 -14.15 7.35
CA SER A 127 -2.81 -14.30 6.01
C SER A 127 -2.10 -15.43 5.28
N GLY A 128 -2.73 -16.61 5.22
CA GLY A 128 -2.20 -17.74 4.46
C GLY A 128 -0.78 -18.20 4.88
N GLU A 129 -0.32 -19.31 4.35
CA GLU A 129 1.02 -19.85 4.65
C GLU A 129 2.10 -19.34 3.72
N ALA A 130 1.76 -19.02 2.47
CA ALA A 130 2.72 -18.58 1.45
C ALA A 130 2.64 -17.08 1.17
N GLY A 131 3.79 -16.43 1.07
CA GLY A 131 3.92 -15.02 0.64
C GLY A 131 5.15 -14.34 1.21
N ALA A 132 5.58 -13.28 0.53
CA ALA A 132 6.70 -12.49 0.96
C ALA A 132 6.40 -11.85 2.33
N SER A 133 7.41 -11.77 3.18
CA SER A 133 7.36 -11.15 4.51
C SER A 133 8.61 -10.33 4.75
N ILE A 134 8.51 -9.36 5.65
CA ILE A 134 9.63 -8.51 6.04
C ILE A 134 10.09 -8.85 7.45
N THR A 135 11.42 -8.85 7.64
CA THR A 135 12.03 -9.04 8.95
C THR A 135 12.06 -7.73 9.72
N LEU A 136 11.75 -7.76 11.00
CA LEU A 136 11.87 -6.60 11.87
C LEU A 136 13.33 -6.34 12.22
N ALA A 137 13.77 -5.09 12.11
CA ALA A 137 15.11 -4.68 12.54
C ALA A 137 15.26 -4.90 14.06
N ARG A 138 16.45 -5.30 14.47
CA ARG A 138 16.75 -5.49 15.89
C ARG A 138 16.86 -4.17 16.66
N ARG A 139 17.24 -3.09 15.98
CA ARG A 139 17.43 -1.75 16.54
C ARG A 139 16.52 -0.75 15.86
N SER A 140 16.09 0.24 16.60
CA SER A 140 15.41 1.43 16.09
C SER A 140 16.25 2.19 15.07
N ALA A 141 15.62 2.93 14.19
CA ALA A 141 16.32 3.84 13.31
C ALA A 141 16.93 5.00 14.11
N ALA A 142 18.16 5.36 13.75
CA ALA A 142 18.88 6.47 14.41
C ALA A 142 18.55 7.81 13.71
N LEU A 143 18.78 8.89 14.45
CA LEU A 143 18.79 10.25 13.90
C LEU A 143 19.74 10.31 12.70
N THR A 144 19.36 11.05 11.66
CA THR A 144 20.07 11.19 10.36
C THR A 144 20.17 9.91 9.51
N GLN A 145 19.63 8.78 9.98
CA GLN A 145 19.63 7.56 9.20
C GLN A 145 18.75 7.71 7.95
N LYS A 146 19.29 7.28 6.80
CA LYS A 146 18.50 7.12 5.58
C LYS A 146 17.66 5.86 5.65
N VAL A 147 16.40 6.00 5.29
CA VAL A 147 15.39 4.93 5.27
C VAL A 147 14.57 5.02 3.99
N ASN A 148 13.93 3.92 3.62
CA ASN A 148 13.03 3.89 2.46
C ASN A 148 11.60 3.60 2.90
N VAL A 149 10.65 4.42 2.47
CA VAL A 149 9.22 4.15 2.61
C VAL A 149 8.76 3.37 1.39
N LEU A 150 8.25 2.15 1.61
CA LEU A 150 7.79 1.27 0.55
C LEU A 150 6.28 1.40 0.41
N GLY A 151 5.83 2.24 -0.49
CA GLY A 151 4.40 2.45 -0.77
C GLY A 151 3.75 1.27 -1.50
N PRO A 152 2.44 1.34 -1.72
CA PRO A 152 1.72 0.32 -2.46
C PRO A 152 2.20 0.25 -3.91
N LYS A 153 2.05 -0.92 -4.53
CA LYS A 153 2.31 -1.09 -5.96
C LYS A 153 1.18 -0.43 -6.76
N LYS A 154 1.54 0.40 -7.75
CA LYS A 154 0.61 0.99 -8.71
C LYS A 154 0.96 0.44 -10.11
N GLY A 155 0.10 -0.43 -10.64
CA GLY A 155 0.41 -1.16 -11.86
C GLY A 155 1.67 -2.02 -11.69
N THR A 156 2.68 -1.83 -12.53
CA THR A 156 3.97 -2.55 -12.45
C THR A 156 4.98 -1.89 -11.51
N THR A 157 4.76 -0.64 -11.13
CA THR A 157 5.74 0.16 -10.38
C THR A 157 5.35 0.30 -8.92
N ARG A 158 6.30 0.08 -8.02
CA ARG A 158 6.17 0.36 -6.59
C ARG A 158 6.75 1.73 -6.27
N SER A 159 6.05 2.48 -5.44
CA SER A 159 6.61 3.70 -4.87
C SER A 159 7.66 3.34 -3.82
N VAL A 160 8.90 3.76 -4.05
CA VAL A 160 10.00 3.68 -3.08
C VAL A 160 10.51 5.10 -2.89
N VAL A 161 10.39 5.62 -1.68
CA VAL A 161 10.76 7.00 -1.39
C VAL A 161 11.81 7.01 -0.29
N GLU A 162 13.03 7.44 -0.62
CA GLU A 162 14.07 7.66 0.37
C GLU A 162 13.71 8.86 1.27
N ARG A 163 13.91 8.68 2.57
CA ARG A 163 13.71 9.67 3.62
C ARG A 163 14.89 9.66 4.59
N THR A 164 15.01 10.73 5.36
CA THR A 164 15.97 10.81 6.45
C THR A 164 15.22 10.97 7.76
N VAL A 165 15.62 10.24 8.79
CA VAL A 165 15.09 10.43 10.14
C VAL A 165 15.60 11.75 10.67
N THR A 166 14.73 12.76 10.79
CA THR A 166 15.09 14.10 11.23
C THR A 166 14.98 14.29 12.73
N HIS A 167 14.06 13.55 13.38
CA HIS A 167 13.90 13.57 14.84
C HIS A 167 13.51 12.17 15.32
N VAL A 168 13.87 11.87 16.56
CA VAL A 168 13.42 10.72 17.32
C VAL A 168 12.86 11.26 18.63
N GLU A 169 11.55 11.16 18.80
CA GLU A 169 10.82 11.73 19.92
C GLU A 169 10.08 10.63 20.68
N PRO A 170 9.99 10.67 22.02
CA PRO A 170 9.17 9.71 22.75
C PRO A 170 7.68 10.02 22.59
N ASP A 171 6.83 8.98 22.56
CA ASP A 171 5.40 9.12 22.83
C ASP A 171 5.15 9.24 24.34
N ASP A 172 3.88 9.34 24.75
CA ASP A 172 3.49 9.42 26.17
C ASP A 172 3.95 8.23 27.03
N ASN A 173 4.31 7.12 26.41
CA ASN A 173 4.79 5.90 27.07
C ASN A 173 6.31 5.71 26.91
N GLY A 174 7.03 6.69 26.38
CA GLY A 174 8.47 6.65 26.15
C GLY A 174 8.88 5.83 24.91
N ARG A 175 7.95 5.41 24.05
CA ARG A 175 8.25 4.67 22.83
C ARG A 175 8.69 5.64 21.72
N PRO A 176 9.72 5.30 20.92
CA PRO A 176 10.22 6.20 19.89
C PRO A 176 9.19 6.42 18.77
N LEU A 177 8.99 7.70 18.43
CA LEU A 177 8.35 8.16 17.20
C LEU A 177 9.43 8.77 16.31
N LEU A 178 9.41 8.45 15.03
CA LEU A 178 10.35 8.97 14.05
C LEU A 178 9.71 10.07 13.22
N ARG A 179 10.43 11.16 12.97
CA ARG A 179 10.06 12.18 11.99
C ARG A 179 10.87 11.94 10.72
N LEU A 180 10.21 11.85 9.57
CA LEU A 180 10.83 11.52 8.29
C LEU A 180 11.14 12.74 7.41
N GLY A 181 11.02 13.94 7.99
CA GLY A 181 11.40 15.21 7.37
C GLY A 181 10.55 15.65 6.18
N ALA A 182 9.54 14.88 5.80
CA ALA A 182 8.58 15.27 4.77
C ALA A 182 7.28 14.49 4.91
N ALA A 183 6.17 15.13 4.57
CA ALA A 183 4.84 14.57 4.69
C ALA A 183 4.70 13.21 3.98
N ILE A 184 3.99 12.30 4.64
CA ILE A 184 3.65 10.97 4.13
C ILE A 184 2.34 11.10 3.36
N SER A 185 2.35 10.69 2.09
CA SER A 185 1.13 10.71 1.27
C SER A 185 0.08 9.74 1.82
N GLY A 186 -1.21 10.07 1.67
CA GLY A 186 -2.32 9.25 2.17
C GLY A 186 -2.25 7.78 1.72
N GLY A 187 -1.82 7.52 0.48
CA GLY A 187 -1.64 6.15 -0.02
C GLY A 187 -0.43 5.40 0.59
N ALA A 188 0.46 6.08 1.29
CA ALA A 188 1.60 5.48 1.98
C ALA A 188 1.36 5.30 3.50
N ILE A 189 0.20 5.66 4.01
CA ILE A 189 -0.16 5.40 5.41
C ILE A 189 -0.25 3.89 5.63
N GLY A 190 0.40 3.39 6.69
CA GLY A 190 0.54 1.96 6.97
C GLY A 190 1.70 1.29 6.23
N SER A 191 2.44 2.03 5.39
CA SER A 191 3.59 1.51 4.65
C SER A 191 4.77 1.19 5.55
N PRO A 192 5.56 0.13 5.25
CA PRO A 192 6.79 -0.12 5.96
C PRO A 192 7.86 0.92 5.63
N VAL A 193 8.57 1.33 6.65
CA VAL A 193 9.83 2.08 6.57
C VAL A 193 10.96 1.10 6.81
N VAL A 194 11.90 1.01 5.87
CA VAL A 194 12.99 0.01 5.92
C VAL A 194 14.36 0.67 5.92
N ASN A 195 15.32 0.00 6.58
CA ASN A 195 16.72 0.40 6.56
C ASN A 195 17.45 -0.08 5.28
N ALA A 196 18.76 0.19 5.17
CA ALA A 196 19.59 -0.23 4.04
C ALA A 196 19.68 -1.77 3.86
N ARG A 197 19.34 -2.55 4.90
CA ARG A 197 19.26 -4.02 4.86
C ARG A 197 17.85 -4.51 4.50
N SER A 198 16.94 -3.60 4.17
CA SER A 198 15.53 -3.90 3.90
C SER A 198 14.79 -4.54 5.08
N GLU A 199 15.24 -4.28 6.31
CA GLU A 199 14.57 -4.66 7.56
C GLU A 199 13.58 -3.55 7.95
N LEU A 200 12.43 -3.92 8.50
CA LEU A 200 11.43 -2.99 9.00
C LEU A 200 11.96 -2.22 10.20
N VAL A 201 12.03 -0.89 10.12
CA VAL A 201 12.43 0.00 11.22
C VAL A 201 11.28 0.85 11.75
N ALA A 202 10.23 1.05 10.95
CA ALA A 202 9.03 1.78 11.39
C ALA A 202 7.84 1.52 10.46
N ILE A 203 6.65 1.98 10.88
CA ILE A 203 5.43 2.07 10.07
C ILE A 203 5.12 3.54 9.85
N ALA A 204 4.98 3.94 8.59
CA ALA A 204 4.65 5.30 8.18
C ALA A 204 3.17 5.60 8.42
N LEU A 205 2.85 6.59 9.25
CA LEU A 205 1.46 6.95 9.58
C LEU A 205 1.10 8.39 9.21
N GLY A 206 2.09 9.24 9.01
CA GLY A 206 1.89 10.67 8.75
C GLY A 206 1.49 11.43 10.01
N SER A 207 0.34 11.12 10.59
CA SER A 207 -0.15 11.64 11.85
C SER A 207 -0.55 10.50 12.79
N ILE A 208 -0.68 10.80 14.08
CA ILE A 208 -1.30 9.93 15.09
C ILE A 208 -2.26 10.78 15.93
N PRO A 209 -3.18 10.20 16.70
CA PRO A 209 -4.08 10.97 17.54
C PRO A 209 -3.33 11.97 18.41
N GLY A 210 -3.70 13.25 18.32
CA GLY A 210 -3.06 14.36 19.05
C GLY A 210 -1.79 14.93 18.41
N ARG A 211 -1.33 14.40 17.26
CA ARG A 211 -0.13 14.89 16.53
C ARG A 211 -0.37 14.84 15.02
N GLU A 212 -0.63 16.00 14.43
CA GLU A 212 -1.00 16.16 13.00
C GLU A 212 0.18 16.63 12.12
N ASP A 213 1.41 16.26 12.47
CA ASP A 213 2.64 16.76 11.83
C ASP A 213 2.83 16.30 10.37
N GLY A 214 2.18 15.22 9.97
CA GLY A 214 2.19 14.72 8.59
C GLY A 214 3.37 13.84 8.20
N ASP A 215 4.44 13.75 9.02
CA ASP A 215 5.66 12.98 8.71
C ASP A 215 6.02 11.92 9.76
N ILE A 216 5.07 11.56 10.63
CA ILE A 216 5.28 10.62 11.74
C ILE A 216 5.34 9.18 11.22
N ALA A 217 6.32 8.44 11.73
CA ALA A 217 6.38 6.99 11.64
C ALA A 217 6.57 6.38 13.05
N VAL A 218 5.87 5.29 13.33
CA VAL A 218 5.97 4.57 14.60
C VAL A 218 7.08 3.56 14.52
N ASP A 219 8.01 3.65 15.46
CA ASP A 219 9.21 2.81 15.51
C ASP A 219 8.90 1.32 15.64
N VAL A 220 9.81 0.49 15.13
CA VAL A 220 9.70 -0.98 15.16
C VAL A 220 9.63 -1.56 16.58
N SER A 221 10.10 -0.87 17.60
CA SER A 221 10.00 -1.31 19.00
C SER A 221 8.55 -1.43 19.43
N ALA A 222 7.70 -0.46 19.09
CA ALA A 222 6.27 -0.50 19.36
C ALA A 222 5.57 -1.63 18.56
N VAL A 223 5.97 -1.82 17.30
CA VAL A 223 5.45 -2.93 16.48
C VAL A 223 5.83 -4.27 17.11
N ARG A 224 7.07 -4.42 17.55
CA ARG A 224 7.57 -5.65 18.21
C ARG A 224 6.83 -5.92 19.52
N GLU A 225 6.64 -4.90 20.34
CA GLU A 225 5.86 -4.98 21.56
C GLU A 225 4.43 -5.47 21.27
N LEU A 226 3.77 -4.88 20.29
CA LEU A 226 2.40 -5.23 19.92
C LEU A 226 2.31 -6.67 19.37
N LEU A 227 3.29 -7.10 18.57
CA LEU A 227 3.39 -8.47 18.06
C LEU A 227 3.70 -9.50 19.17
N ALA A 228 4.40 -9.09 20.24
CA ALA A 228 4.73 -9.99 21.36
C ALA A 228 3.55 -10.24 22.29
N ARG A 229 2.51 -9.39 22.27
CA ARG A 229 1.28 -9.60 23.04
C ARG A 229 0.53 -10.83 22.54
N ALA A 230 -0.12 -11.55 23.43
CA ALA A 230 -1.00 -12.66 23.04
C ALA A 230 -2.10 -12.13 22.09
N ALA A 231 -2.38 -12.88 21.03
CA ALA A 231 -3.45 -12.49 20.11
C ALA A 231 -4.80 -12.50 20.84
N VAL A 232 -5.49 -11.37 20.77
CA VAL A 232 -6.83 -11.20 21.34
C VAL A 232 -7.75 -10.89 20.17
N ARG A 233 -8.80 -11.68 19.96
CA ARG A 233 -9.76 -11.38 18.91
C ARG A 233 -10.52 -10.10 19.25
N LEU A 234 -10.15 -9.01 18.57
CA LEU A 234 -10.79 -7.70 18.68
C LEU A 234 -11.66 -7.46 17.45
N GLY A 235 -12.81 -6.82 17.62
CA GLY A 235 -13.56 -6.27 16.51
C GLY A 235 -12.81 -5.12 15.85
N PHE A 236 -13.20 -4.74 14.66
CA PHE A 236 -12.70 -3.51 14.06
C PHE A 236 -13.19 -2.29 14.84
N PRO A 237 -12.43 -1.19 14.89
CA PRO A 237 -12.86 0.01 15.57
C PRO A 237 -14.18 0.52 14.98
N SER A 238 -15.12 0.89 15.81
CA SER A 238 -16.30 1.65 15.41
C SER A 238 -15.88 3.02 14.81
N ARG A 239 -16.83 3.76 14.29
CA ARG A 239 -16.55 5.09 13.68
C ARG A 239 -15.97 6.09 14.68
N ASP A 240 -16.34 5.98 15.94
CA ASP A 240 -15.82 6.76 17.07
C ASP A 240 -14.47 6.28 17.57
N GLY A 241 -13.96 5.15 17.06
CA GLY A 241 -12.67 4.58 17.43
C GLY A 241 -12.69 3.58 18.56
N THR A 242 -13.87 3.27 19.12
CA THR A 242 -14.02 2.26 20.18
C THR A 242 -13.76 0.85 19.63
N ILE A 243 -12.97 0.05 20.33
CA ILE A 243 -12.66 -1.34 19.98
C ILE A 243 -13.30 -2.25 20.99
N ALA A 244 -14.23 -3.09 20.54
CA ALA A 244 -14.85 -4.13 21.38
C ALA A 244 -14.14 -5.47 21.20
N ALA A 245 -14.23 -6.35 22.19
CA ALA A 245 -13.87 -7.75 21.99
C ALA A 245 -14.74 -8.35 20.87
N ALA A 246 -14.12 -9.11 19.97
CA ALA A 246 -14.86 -9.73 18.88
C ALA A 246 -15.86 -10.73 19.45
N ARG A 247 -17.12 -10.54 19.10
CA ARG A 247 -18.16 -11.53 19.40
C ARG A 247 -17.81 -12.83 18.66
N ALA A 248 -17.90 -13.97 19.32
CA ALA A 248 -17.73 -15.26 18.65
C ALA A 248 -18.63 -15.28 17.40
N PRO A 249 -18.16 -15.81 16.25
CA PRO A 249 -18.99 -15.90 15.06
C PRO A 249 -20.29 -16.60 15.46
N ALA A 250 -21.42 -15.93 15.24
CA ALA A 250 -22.70 -16.62 15.33
C ALA A 250 -22.60 -17.80 14.35
N ALA A 251 -22.91 -19.01 14.85
CA ALA A 251 -22.93 -20.20 14.00
C ALA A 251 -23.76 -19.90 12.76
N ASP A 252 -23.21 -20.22 11.59
CA ASP A 252 -23.85 -19.96 10.29
C ASP A 252 -25.25 -20.60 10.31
N PRO A 253 -26.34 -19.84 10.11
CA PRO A 253 -27.70 -20.42 10.17
C PRO A 253 -28.01 -21.42 9.06
N ARG A 254 -27.06 -21.72 8.17
CA ARG A 254 -27.22 -22.58 7.01
C ARG A 254 -27.15 -24.09 7.30
N THR A 255 -26.94 -24.50 8.56
CA THR A 255 -26.98 -25.93 8.96
C THR A 255 -28.25 -26.33 9.69
N ALA A 256 -29.28 -25.49 9.74
CA ALA A 256 -30.60 -25.93 10.22
C ALA A 256 -31.45 -26.41 9.06
N THR A 257 -31.57 -27.72 8.96
CA THR A 257 -32.41 -28.50 8.04
C THR A 257 -33.85 -28.00 7.98
N GLY A 258 -34.34 -27.73 6.78
CA GLY A 258 -35.67 -28.01 6.29
C GLY A 258 -36.89 -27.56 7.09
N ALA A 259 -37.38 -26.37 6.78
CA ALA A 259 -38.83 -26.11 6.81
C ALA A 259 -39.15 -25.18 5.65
N ALA A 260 -39.90 -25.69 4.69
CA ALA A 260 -40.39 -24.96 3.54
C ALA A 260 -41.34 -23.85 3.99
N VAL A 261 -40.93 -22.61 3.83
CA VAL A 261 -41.80 -21.43 3.95
C VAL A 261 -42.28 -21.05 2.55
N LYS A 262 -43.59 -21.15 2.36
CA LYS A 262 -44.35 -20.74 1.19
C LYS A 262 -44.10 -19.26 0.88
N PRO A 263 -43.83 -18.82 -0.37
CA PRO A 263 -43.61 -17.43 -0.67
C PRO A 263 -44.89 -16.63 -0.52
N ALA A 264 -44.85 -15.58 0.29
CA ALA A 264 -45.88 -14.54 0.26
C ALA A 264 -45.59 -13.62 -0.93
N GLU A 265 -46.57 -13.49 -1.80
CA GLU A 265 -46.59 -12.52 -2.91
C GLU A 265 -46.60 -11.11 -2.33
N ALA A 266 -45.48 -10.44 -2.42
CA ALA A 266 -45.38 -8.99 -2.22
C ALA A 266 -45.03 -8.34 -3.54
N GLY A 267 -45.89 -7.38 -3.92
CA GLY A 267 -45.91 -6.70 -5.21
C GLY A 267 -44.54 -6.21 -5.68
N ALA A 268 -44.22 -6.58 -6.90
CA ALA A 268 -43.01 -6.23 -7.61
C ALA A 268 -42.92 -4.72 -7.86
N ARG A 269 -42.21 -3.98 -6.99
CA ARG A 269 -41.47 -2.82 -7.41
C ARG A 269 -40.33 -3.32 -8.25
N ARG A 270 -40.31 -3.00 -9.53
CA ARG A 270 -39.17 -3.20 -10.42
C ARG A 270 -38.00 -2.39 -9.88
N THR A 271 -37.18 -2.98 -9.03
CA THR A 271 -35.84 -2.48 -8.74
C THR A 271 -35.03 -2.65 -10.01
N THR A 272 -34.67 -1.57 -10.66
CA THR A 272 -33.66 -1.56 -11.71
C THR A 272 -32.42 -2.23 -11.15
N ALA A 273 -32.07 -3.39 -11.66
CA ALA A 273 -30.85 -4.10 -11.25
C ALA A 273 -29.67 -3.12 -11.40
N SER A 274 -28.92 -2.95 -10.32
CA SER A 274 -27.74 -2.07 -10.32
C SER A 274 -26.82 -2.47 -11.47
N ILE A 275 -26.34 -1.50 -12.23
CA ILE A 275 -25.34 -1.74 -13.28
C ILE A 275 -23.97 -2.08 -12.67
N PHE A 276 -23.75 -1.72 -11.40
CA PHE A 276 -22.49 -1.95 -10.73
C PHE A 276 -22.38 -3.42 -10.31
N PRO A 277 -21.27 -4.08 -10.59
CA PRO A 277 -21.05 -5.43 -10.09
C PRO A 277 -21.08 -5.45 -8.56
N GLU A 278 -21.66 -6.48 -7.98
CA GLU A 278 -21.71 -6.64 -6.51
C GLU A 278 -20.30 -6.64 -5.91
N ARG A 279 -19.31 -7.11 -6.67
CA ARG A 279 -17.90 -7.12 -6.28
C ARG A 279 -17.05 -6.52 -7.39
N TYR A 280 -16.28 -5.50 -7.04
CA TYR A 280 -15.15 -5.08 -7.86
C TYR A 280 -13.96 -5.96 -7.51
N GLY A 281 -13.30 -6.50 -8.52
CA GLY A 281 -11.98 -7.11 -8.37
C GLY A 281 -10.92 -6.05 -8.03
N ASN A 282 -9.66 -6.38 -8.26
CA ASN A 282 -8.58 -5.39 -8.19
C ASN A 282 -8.69 -4.38 -9.34
N PRO A 283 -8.30 -3.11 -9.11
CA PRO A 283 -8.23 -2.17 -10.20
C PRO A 283 -7.18 -2.65 -11.22
N ILE A 284 -7.59 -2.73 -12.48
CA ILE A 284 -6.71 -3.11 -13.59
C ILE A 284 -5.78 -1.98 -14.00
N SER A 285 -6.15 -0.74 -13.67
CA SER A 285 -5.34 0.45 -13.90
C SER A 285 -5.72 1.54 -12.90
N ALA A 286 -4.75 2.32 -12.47
CA ALA A 286 -4.98 3.46 -11.58
C ALA A 286 -4.01 4.59 -11.91
N ASP A 287 -4.46 5.82 -11.75
CA ASP A 287 -3.64 7.02 -11.86
C ASP A 287 -4.16 8.11 -10.92
N THR A 288 -3.35 9.15 -10.73
CA THR A 288 -3.71 10.29 -9.88
C THR A 288 -3.62 11.57 -10.69
N VAL A 289 -4.63 12.42 -10.58
CA VAL A 289 -4.69 13.71 -11.25
C VAL A 289 -5.11 14.79 -10.25
N GLY A 290 -4.26 15.80 -10.05
CA GLY A 290 -4.46 16.76 -8.98
C GLY A 290 -4.61 16.08 -7.62
N SER A 291 -5.69 16.37 -6.93
CA SER A 291 -6.03 15.73 -5.66
C SER A 291 -6.87 14.45 -5.80
N PHE A 292 -7.13 13.97 -7.02
CA PHE A 292 -7.99 12.81 -7.21
C PHE A 292 -7.19 11.57 -7.59
N SER A 293 -7.51 10.44 -6.97
CA SER A 293 -7.12 9.11 -7.42
C SER A 293 -8.25 8.52 -8.24
N VAL A 294 -7.92 8.00 -9.42
CA VAL A 294 -8.89 7.35 -10.33
C VAL A 294 -8.43 5.93 -10.58
N GLU A 295 -9.27 4.98 -10.24
CA GLU A 295 -9.01 3.54 -10.39
C GLU A 295 -10.02 2.94 -11.34
N LEU A 296 -9.56 2.19 -12.34
CA LEU A 296 -10.38 1.45 -13.29
C LEU A 296 -10.41 -0.03 -12.90
N PHE A 297 -11.59 -0.59 -12.76
CA PHE A 297 -11.80 -1.99 -12.41
C PHE A 297 -12.13 -2.89 -13.61
N GLY A 298 -12.39 -2.29 -14.75
CA GLY A 298 -12.68 -2.98 -15.99
C GLY A 298 -13.83 -2.33 -16.75
N CYS A 299 -14.03 -2.83 -17.97
CA CYS A 299 -15.19 -2.46 -18.77
C CYS A 299 -15.89 -3.75 -19.19
N ALA A 300 -17.21 -3.78 -19.04
CA ALA A 300 -18.03 -4.91 -19.41
C ALA A 300 -19.14 -4.49 -20.39
N LYS A 301 -19.37 -5.30 -21.44
CA LYS A 301 -20.52 -5.19 -22.29
C LYS A 301 -21.68 -5.94 -21.64
N ILE A 302 -22.71 -5.22 -21.28
CA ILE A 302 -23.95 -5.80 -20.73
C ILE A 302 -24.92 -6.04 -21.91
N GLU A 303 -25.08 -7.30 -22.27
CA GLU A 303 -25.87 -7.68 -23.47
C GLU A 303 -27.34 -7.30 -23.32
N SER A 304 -27.94 -7.45 -22.14
CA SER A 304 -29.33 -7.07 -21.89
C SER A 304 -29.62 -5.56 -22.05
N ARG A 305 -28.59 -4.74 -21.97
CA ARG A 305 -28.71 -3.26 -22.12
C ARG A 305 -28.12 -2.74 -23.43
N GLN A 306 -27.41 -3.56 -24.17
CA GLN A 306 -26.64 -3.16 -25.37
C GLN A 306 -25.73 -1.95 -25.09
N ARG A 307 -25.03 -1.97 -23.95
CA ARG A 307 -24.14 -0.90 -23.49
C ARG A 307 -22.85 -1.49 -22.93
N ILE A 308 -21.79 -0.69 -22.99
CA ILE A 308 -20.54 -0.96 -22.29
C ILE A 308 -20.47 -0.02 -21.10
N TYR A 309 -20.12 -0.56 -19.94
CA TYR A 309 -19.87 0.19 -18.73
C TYR A 309 -18.43 0.00 -18.30
N CYS A 310 -17.70 1.12 -18.15
CA CYS A 310 -16.37 1.13 -17.55
C CYS A 310 -16.49 1.58 -16.09
N TYR A 311 -16.15 0.69 -15.18
CA TYR A 311 -16.34 0.88 -13.74
C TYR A 311 -15.12 1.52 -13.13
N LEU A 312 -15.32 2.64 -12.46
CA LEU A 312 -14.28 3.45 -11.85
C LEU A 312 -14.60 3.68 -10.37
N ARG A 313 -13.54 3.80 -9.59
CA ARG A 313 -13.57 4.45 -8.29
C ARG A 313 -12.76 5.73 -8.37
N VAL A 314 -13.35 6.84 -7.96
CA VAL A 314 -12.67 8.12 -7.83
C VAL A 314 -12.61 8.49 -6.36
N ALA A 315 -11.45 8.89 -5.87
CA ALA A 315 -11.24 9.30 -4.49
C ALA A 315 -10.57 10.67 -4.46
N ASN A 316 -11.05 11.52 -3.57
CA ASN A 316 -10.42 12.81 -3.32
C ASN A 316 -9.40 12.67 -2.19
N LEU A 317 -8.18 13.11 -2.42
CA LEU A 317 -7.04 12.93 -1.51
C LEU A 317 -6.75 14.16 -0.63
N ALA A 318 -7.40 15.31 -0.92
CA ALA A 318 -7.13 16.56 -0.18
C ALA A 318 -8.26 17.59 -0.30
N GLY A 319 -8.80 18.00 0.83
CA GLY A 319 -9.88 18.99 0.94
C GLY A 319 -11.17 18.57 0.25
N SER A 320 -12.28 19.27 0.48
CA SER A 320 -13.55 19.02 -0.24
C SER A 320 -13.48 19.60 -1.63
N ARG A 321 -13.62 18.77 -2.68
CA ARG A 321 -13.53 19.17 -4.09
C ARG A 321 -14.54 18.45 -4.95
N THR A 322 -14.84 19.01 -6.10
CA THR A 322 -15.68 18.39 -7.12
C THR A 322 -14.79 17.92 -8.28
N LEU A 323 -14.79 16.62 -8.55
CA LEU A 323 -14.19 16.08 -9.75
C LEU A 323 -15.11 16.41 -10.93
N THR A 324 -14.57 17.02 -11.97
CA THR A 324 -15.31 17.34 -13.20
C THR A 324 -14.74 16.54 -14.36
N ILE A 325 -15.54 15.63 -14.92
CA ILE A 325 -15.20 14.83 -16.09
C ILE A 325 -15.77 15.53 -17.31
N ALA A 326 -14.91 16.03 -18.18
CA ALA A 326 -15.25 16.75 -19.39
C ALA A 326 -15.41 15.84 -20.61
N GLY A 327 -14.90 14.61 -20.53
CA GLY A 327 -15.00 13.63 -21.60
C GLY A 327 -14.46 12.27 -21.16
N GLY A 328 -14.82 11.23 -21.91
CA GLY A 328 -14.30 9.89 -21.75
C GLY A 328 -14.33 9.16 -23.08
N ASP A 329 -13.20 8.58 -23.50
CA ASP A 329 -13.10 7.86 -24.76
C ASP A 329 -12.63 6.41 -24.51
N LEU A 330 -13.29 5.46 -25.17
CA LEU A 330 -12.69 4.16 -25.44
C LEU A 330 -11.79 4.28 -26.67
N ALA A 331 -10.55 3.84 -26.54
CA ALA A 331 -9.58 3.82 -27.61
C ALA A 331 -8.97 2.41 -27.78
N ASP A 332 -8.49 2.07 -28.96
CA ASP A 332 -7.73 0.83 -29.20
C ASP A 332 -6.30 0.93 -28.63
N SER A 333 -5.53 -0.13 -28.76
CA SER A 333 -4.15 -0.21 -28.28
C SER A 333 -3.22 0.87 -28.88
N THR A 334 -3.58 1.43 -30.04
CA THR A 334 -2.86 2.50 -30.72
C THR A 334 -3.38 3.90 -30.38
N THR A 335 -4.25 4.01 -29.35
CA THR A 335 -4.93 5.25 -28.91
C THR A 335 -5.92 5.82 -29.90
N ARG A 336 -6.30 5.07 -30.95
CA ARG A 336 -7.33 5.50 -31.89
C ARG A 336 -8.69 5.39 -31.21
N LYS A 337 -9.45 6.49 -31.19
CA LYS A 337 -10.80 6.56 -30.61
C LYS A 337 -11.72 5.53 -31.24
N LEU A 338 -12.37 4.74 -30.43
CA LEU A 338 -13.40 3.76 -30.82
C LEU A 338 -14.80 4.33 -30.54
N ARG A 339 -14.97 4.91 -29.35
CA ARG A 339 -16.26 5.45 -28.90
C ARG A 339 -16.07 6.52 -27.81
N GLU A 340 -16.92 7.53 -27.82
CA GLU A 340 -17.07 8.53 -26.75
C GLU A 340 -18.06 8.03 -25.71
N ALA A 341 -17.85 8.37 -24.44
CA ALA A 341 -18.79 8.08 -23.36
C ALA A 341 -20.07 8.91 -23.55
N ASP A 342 -21.22 8.25 -23.41
CA ASP A 342 -22.51 8.92 -23.45
C ASP A 342 -22.85 9.56 -22.10
N ASN A 343 -22.71 8.79 -21.03
CA ASN A 343 -23.10 9.18 -19.69
C ASN A 343 -22.07 8.77 -18.64
N LEU A 344 -22.05 9.51 -17.52
CA LEU A 344 -21.49 9.10 -16.26
C LEU A 344 -22.64 8.69 -15.34
N VAL A 345 -22.55 7.48 -14.80
CA VAL A 345 -23.56 6.92 -13.90
C VAL A 345 -22.97 6.80 -12.50
N GLN A 346 -23.72 7.28 -11.50
CA GLN A 346 -23.38 7.19 -10.09
C GLN A 346 -24.62 6.76 -9.30
N GLY A 347 -24.65 5.54 -8.78
CA GLY A 347 -25.84 4.96 -8.19
C GLY A 347 -26.99 4.94 -9.19
N ASP A 348 -28.12 5.55 -8.84
CA ASP A 348 -29.30 5.69 -9.70
C ASP A 348 -29.31 6.97 -10.55
N SER A 349 -28.30 7.83 -10.40
CA SER A 349 -28.17 9.07 -11.16
C SER A 349 -27.32 8.88 -12.41
N SER A 350 -27.66 9.62 -13.47
CA SER A 350 -26.92 9.63 -14.72
C SER A 350 -26.74 11.07 -15.20
N GLN A 351 -25.52 11.42 -15.57
CA GLN A 351 -25.15 12.74 -16.11
C GLN A 351 -24.57 12.56 -17.51
N ARG A 352 -25.03 13.37 -18.46
CA ARG A 352 -24.51 13.30 -19.84
C ARG A 352 -23.09 13.85 -19.91
N VAL A 353 -22.20 13.09 -20.57
CA VAL A 353 -20.79 13.45 -20.79
C VAL A 353 -20.53 13.71 -22.28
N ALA A 354 -21.26 13.04 -23.19
CA ALA A 354 -21.08 13.19 -24.63
C ALA A 354 -21.29 14.63 -25.12
N GLY A 355 -20.34 15.09 -25.91
CA GLY A 355 -20.35 16.42 -26.53
C GLY A 355 -19.59 17.48 -25.71
N TRP A 356 -18.88 18.34 -26.42
CA TRP A 356 -17.92 19.30 -25.89
C TRP A 356 -18.45 20.30 -24.84
N ARG A 357 -19.75 20.45 -24.68
CA ARG A 357 -20.42 21.32 -23.68
C ARG A 357 -20.83 20.58 -22.40
N ASN A 358 -20.89 19.26 -22.44
CA ASN A 358 -21.38 18.48 -21.32
C ASN A 358 -20.22 18.11 -20.40
N LYS A 359 -20.47 18.28 -19.11
CA LYS A 359 -19.50 17.89 -18.06
C LYS A 359 -20.28 17.19 -16.96
N ALA A 360 -19.76 16.05 -16.53
CA ALA A 360 -20.28 15.38 -15.36
C ALA A 360 -19.46 15.75 -14.12
N THR A 361 -20.14 15.89 -13.00
CA THR A 361 -19.53 16.31 -11.74
C THR A 361 -19.75 15.28 -10.65
N VAL A 362 -18.70 15.01 -9.89
CA VAL A 362 -18.72 14.12 -8.73
C VAL A 362 -18.19 14.91 -7.54
N PRO A 363 -19.08 15.45 -6.68
CA PRO A 363 -18.66 16.14 -5.47
C PRO A 363 -18.10 15.13 -4.48
N LEU A 364 -16.91 15.38 -3.94
CA LEU A 364 -16.23 14.52 -3.00
C LEU A 364 -15.68 15.35 -1.84
N ARG A 365 -15.98 14.93 -0.62
CA ARG A 365 -15.33 15.45 0.56
C ARG A 365 -13.88 14.99 0.62
N GLU A 366 -13.13 15.54 1.52
CA GLU A 366 -11.77 15.06 1.76
C GLU A 366 -11.77 13.58 2.16
N LEU A 367 -10.90 12.80 1.52
CA LEU A 367 -10.78 11.34 1.68
C LEU A 367 -12.05 10.54 1.33
N GLU A 368 -13.04 11.17 0.72
CA GLU A 368 -14.21 10.49 0.21
C GLU A 368 -13.92 9.84 -1.15
N SER A 369 -14.56 8.70 -1.40
CA SER A 369 -14.53 8.04 -2.70
C SER A 369 -15.94 7.76 -3.21
N ALA A 370 -16.11 7.82 -4.53
CA ALA A 370 -17.34 7.45 -5.20
C ALA A 370 -17.09 6.37 -6.25
N ARG A 371 -18.06 5.48 -6.43
CA ARG A 371 -18.13 4.57 -7.57
C ARG A 371 -18.90 5.23 -8.68
N ILE A 372 -18.29 5.25 -9.85
CA ILE A 372 -18.91 5.77 -11.06
C ILE A 372 -18.73 4.76 -12.19
N ALA A 373 -19.60 4.80 -13.17
CA ALA A 373 -19.41 4.08 -14.42
C ALA A 373 -19.54 5.06 -15.59
N LEU A 374 -18.67 4.92 -16.57
CA LEU A 374 -18.86 5.55 -17.86
C LEU A 374 -19.59 4.59 -18.78
N GLU A 375 -20.70 5.06 -19.33
CA GLU A 375 -21.57 4.33 -20.23
C GLU A 375 -21.22 4.66 -21.68
N PHE A 376 -21.10 3.63 -22.53
CA PHE A 376 -20.81 3.76 -23.94
C PHE A 376 -21.79 2.93 -24.77
N ILE A 377 -22.12 3.43 -25.96
CA ILE A 377 -22.70 2.60 -27.00
C ILE A 377 -21.58 1.70 -27.55
N PRO A 378 -21.81 0.39 -27.76
CA PRO A 378 -20.80 -0.49 -28.33
C PRO A 378 -20.20 0.07 -29.62
N PRO A 379 -18.87 0.04 -29.80
CA PRO A 379 -18.24 0.48 -31.04
C PRO A 379 -18.60 -0.43 -32.20
N ALA A 380 -18.65 0.12 -33.39
CA ALA A 380 -18.87 -0.66 -34.60
C ALA A 380 -17.74 -1.62 -34.95
N ARG A 381 -16.54 -1.40 -34.39
CA ARG A 381 -15.33 -2.21 -34.57
C ARG A 381 -14.89 -2.75 -33.23
N GLU A 382 -14.69 -4.05 -33.16
CA GLU A 382 -14.09 -4.72 -32.00
C GLU A 382 -12.58 -4.47 -32.00
N ALA A 383 -12.01 -4.40 -30.80
CA ALA A 383 -10.58 -4.31 -30.57
C ALA A 383 -10.17 -5.33 -29.51
N ASP A 384 -9.03 -6.00 -29.71
CA ASP A 384 -8.53 -7.03 -28.79
C ASP A 384 -8.18 -6.46 -27.43
N ALA A 385 -7.71 -5.22 -27.41
CA ALA A 385 -7.46 -4.48 -26.20
C ALA A 385 -7.89 -3.02 -26.36
N VAL A 386 -8.42 -2.46 -25.28
CA VAL A 386 -8.90 -1.07 -25.24
C VAL A 386 -8.22 -0.31 -24.12
N ARG A 387 -8.26 1.02 -24.23
CA ARG A 387 -7.86 1.97 -23.19
C ARG A 387 -9.03 2.90 -22.92
N LEU A 388 -9.14 3.31 -21.66
CA LEU A 388 -10.06 4.36 -21.25
C LEU A 388 -9.26 5.67 -21.12
N ILE A 389 -9.64 6.66 -21.91
CA ILE A 389 -9.06 8.01 -21.86
C ILE A 389 -10.08 8.92 -21.18
N LEU A 390 -9.69 9.55 -20.08
CA LEU A 390 -10.55 10.46 -19.31
C LEU A 390 -10.02 11.88 -19.42
N ASP A 391 -10.88 12.78 -19.83
CA ASP A 391 -10.61 14.23 -19.79
C ASP A 391 -11.17 14.81 -18.50
N ILE A 392 -10.29 15.26 -17.62
CA ILE A 392 -10.63 15.86 -16.34
C ILE A 392 -10.43 17.36 -16.43
N SER A 393 -11.53 18.09 -16.32
CA SER A 393 -11.54 19.54 -16.50
C SER A 393 -10.61 20.25 -15.51
N GLY A 394 -9.70 21.05 -16.05
CA GLY A 394 -8.72 21.81 -15.26
C GLY A 394 -7.47 20.99 -14.87
N GLU A 395 -7.38 19.75 -15.29
CA GLU A 395 -6.29 18.84 -15.00
C GLU A 395 -5.80 18.17 -16.30
N ARG A 396 -4.90 17.20 -16.17
CA ARG A 396 -4.44 16.43 -17.33
C ARG A 396 -5.44 15.35 -17.74
N THR A 397 -5.35 14.91 -19.00
CA THR A 397 -6.03 13.71 -19.47
C THR A 397 -5.39 12.46 -18.87
N LEU A 398 -6.20 11.55 -18.33
CA LEU A 398 -5.78 10.25 -17.83
C LEU A 398 -5.92 9.19 -18.92
N MET A 399 -4.98 8.26 -18.98
CA MET A 399 -5.01 7.11 -19.86
C MET A 399 -4.90 5.83 -19.04
N LEU A 400 -6.00 5.10 -18.93
CA LEU A 400 -6.13 3.87 -18.13
C LEU A 400 -6.19 2.64 -19.03
N GLY A 401 -5.46 1.61 -18.71
CA GLY A 401 -5.34 0.38 -19.50
C GLY A 401 -3.96 0.20 -20.12
N PRO A 402 -3.74 -0.76 -21.06
CA PRO A 402 -4.78 -1.48 -21.83
C PRO A 402 -5.46 -2.62 -21.06
N PHE A 403 -6.66 -3.00 -21.47
CA PHE A 403 -7.45 -4.11 -20.92
C PHE A 403 -8.36 -4.74 -21.97
N VAL A 404 -8.88 -5.94 -21.70
CA VAL A 404 -9.83 -6.63 -22.56
C VAL A 404 -11.26 -6.33 -22.11
N LEU A 405 -12.15 -6.05 -23.06
CA LEU A 405 -13.58 -5.89 -22.76
C LEU A 405 -14.18 -7.21 -22.32
N GLN A 406 -14.77 -7.23 -21.14
CA GLN A 406 -15.48 -8.38 -20.62
C GLN A 406 -16.90 -8.44 -21.22
N ARG A 407 -17.47 -9.63 -21.36
CA ARG A 407 -18.88 -9.82 -21.70
C ARG A 407 -19.61 -10.26 -20.45
N ALA A 408 -20.64 -9.53 -20.08
CA ALA A 408 -21.53 -9.86 -18.98
C ALA A 408 -22.95 -10.14 -19.52
N PRO A 409 -23.68 -11.08 -18.92
CA PRO A 409 -25.02 -11.46 -19.35
C PRO A 409 -26.05 -10.32 -19.28
#